data_cf3a1c27971b3be8cd0d59c8ab90624d
#
_entry.id   cf3a1c27971b3be8cd0d59c8ab90624d
#
_cell.length_a   1.000
_cell.length_b   1.000
_cell.length_c   1.000
_cell.angle_alpha   90.00
_cell.angle_beta   90.00
_cell.angle_gamma   90.00
#
_symmetry.space_group_name_H-M   'P 1'
#
loop_
_entity.id
_entity.type
_entity.pdbx_description
1 polymer ?
#
loop_
_entity_poly.entity_id
_entity_poly.type
_entity_poly.pdbx_seq_one_letter_code
_entity_poly.pdbx_strand_id
1 'polypeptide(L)'
;KDVYEAMFQDLTAAIAVLTEKAENGVNVMGAYDAVYAGDATKWVKYGNSLMLRLAMRVRFADAELAKKYATQAVNHSIGVMTAKDDAAQMSQGAGMTFRNNIEWLAGNYNEARMGSSIFSYLMGYEDPRLSVYFLPMDGNASYGVEAFDGKTYQAVPAGHANAQNDIYKSCSKPNIQSGTP
;
A
#
# COMPACT_ATOMS: atom_id res chain seq x y z
N LYS A 1 -0.92 22.79 8.05
CA LYS A 1 -1.93 22.57 9.11
C LYS A 1 -3.31 22.45 8.50
N ASP A 2 -3.76 23.45 7.78
CA ASP A 2 -5.13 23.58 7.23
C ASP A 2 -5.55 22.37 6.34
N VAL A 3 -4.63 21.84 5.55
CA VAL A 3 -4.90 20.67 4.72
C VAL A 3 -5.26 19.43 5.55
N TYR A 4 -4.52 19.16 6.63
CA TYR A 4 -4.83 18.03 7.51
C TYR A 4 -6.13 18.26 8.30
N GLU A 5 -6.40 19.48 8.73
CA GLU A 5 -7.67 19.80 9.38
C GLU A 5 -8.85 19.56 8.45
N ALA A 6 -8.76 19.98 7.19
CA ALA A 6 -9.77 19.71 6.17
C ALA A 6 -9.95 18.18 5.95
N MET A 7 -8.87 17.43 5.80
CA MET A 7 -8.94 15.96 5.66
C MET A 7 -9.64 15.29 6.85
N PHE A 8 -9.37 15.74 8.07
CA PHE A 8 -10.04 15.20 9.25
C PHE A 8 -11.53 15.57 9.31
N GLN A 9 -11.89 16.77 8.90
CA GLN A 9 -13.29 17.19 8.83
C GLN A 9 -14.06 16.38 7.80
N ASP A 10 -13.50 16.20 6.60
CA ASP A 10 -14.11 15.40 5.53
C ASP A 10 -14.28 13.95 5.95
N LEU A 11 -13.25 13.34 6.56
CA LEU A 11 -13.35 11.97 7.08
C LEU A 11 -14.40 11.85 8.18
N THR A 12 -14.46 12.81 9.10
CA THR A 12 -15.48 12.81 10.17
C THR A 12 -16.88 12.84 9.60
N ALA A 13 -17.14 13.70 8.63
CA ALA A 13 -18.44 13.82 7.97
C ALA A 13 -18.79 12.52 7.19
N ALA A 14 -17.85 12.00 6.42
CA ALA A 14 -18.05 10.76 5.65
C ALA A 14 -18.32 9.55 6.56
N ILE A 15 -17.54 9.39 7.62
CA ILE A 15 -17.72 8.32 8.61
C ILE A 15 -19.08 8.40 9.27
N ALA A 16 -19.54 9.59 9.65
CA ALA A 16 -20.86 9.77 10.29
C ALA A 16 -22.00 9.30 9.37
N VAL A 17 -21.99 9.70 8.11
CA VAL A 17 -22.99 9.25 7.12
C VAL A 17 -22.95 7.74 6.89
N LEU A 18 -21.76 7.18 6.75
CA LEU A 18 -21.58 5.74 6.52
C LEU A 18 -21.95 4.92 7.75
N THR A 19 -21.72 5.43 8.96
CA THR A 19 -22.12 4.76 10.20
C THR A 19 -23.62 4.59 10.28
N GLU A 20 -24.39 5.63 9.95
CA GLU A 20 -25.85 5.54 9.87
C GLU A 20 -26.30 4.46 8.89
N LYS A 21 -25.65 4.33 7.71
CA LYS A 21 -25.96 3.29 6.73
C LYS A 21 -25.57 1.89 7.22
N ALA A 22 -24.44 1.76 7.87
CA ALA A 22 -23.96 0.51 8.45
C ALA A 22 -24.91 -0.01 9.55
N GLU A 23 -25.33 0.86 10.47
CA GLU A 23 -26.27 0.53 11.54
C GLU A 23 -27.66 0.10 11.04
N ASN A 24 -28.08 0.66 9.90
CA ASN A 24 -29.33 0.30 9.24
C ASN A 24 -29.21 -0.87 8.26
N GLY A 25 -28.02 -1.48 8.14
CA GLY A 25 -27.79 -2.61 7.23
C GLY A 25 -27.92 -2.27 5.74
N VAL A 26 -27.72 -0.98 5.40
CA VAL A 26 -27.89 -0.50 4.02
C VAL A 26 -26.63 -0.79 3.22
N ASN A 27 -26.79 -1.54 2.11
CA ASN A 27 -25.72 -1.69 1.13
C ASN A 27 -25.62 -0.45 0.26
N VAL A 28 -24.44 0.13 0.17
CA VAL A 28 -24.17 1.37 -0.55
C VAL A 28 -23.49 1.07 -1.88
N MET A 29 -24.13 1.41 -3.01
CA MET A 29 -23.64 1.18 -4.37
C MET A 29 -23.54 -0.29 -4.82
N GLY A 30 -23.64 -1.28 -3.96
CA GLY A 30 -23.65 -2.70 -4.31
C GLY A 30 -22.46 -3.11 -5.19
N ALA A 31 -22.76 -3.73 -6.33
CA ALA A 31 -21.75 -4.21 -7.30
C ALA A 31 -20.91 -3.10 -7.96
N TYR A 32 -21.31 -1.84 -7.85
CA TYR A 32 -20.51 -0.69 -8.33
C TYR A 32 -19.39 -0.29 -7.37
N ASP A 33 -19.42 -0.78 -6.12
CA ASP A 33 -18.30 -0.66 -5.21
C ASP A 33 -17.31 -1.82 -5.42
N ALA A 34 -16.25 -1.54 -6.14
CA ALA A 34 -15.22 -2.52 -6.49
C ALA A 34 -14.31 -2.92 -5.30
N VAL A 35 -14.47 -2.31 -4.14
CA VAL A 35 -13.61 -2.55 -2.95
C VAL A 35 -14.30 -3.46 -1.94
N TYR A 36 -15.48 -3.08 -1.49
CA TYR A 36 -16.19 -3.78 -0.43
C TYR A 36 -17.60 -4.24 -0.82
N ALA A 37 -17.94 -4.18 -2.12
CA ALA A 37 -19.26 -4.55 -2.64
C ALA A 37 -20.42 -3.87 -1.91
N GLY A 38 -20.23 -2.62 -1.48
CA GLY A 38 -21.21 -1.79 -0.82
C GLY A 38 -21.34 -1.99 0.69
N ASP A 39 -20.42 -2.70 1.34
CA ASP A 39 -20.41 -2.90 2.79
C ASP A 39 -20.00 -1.61 3.51
N ALA A 40 -20.99 -0.88 4.02
CA ALA A 40 -20.80 0.37 4.73
C ALA A 40 -19.97 0.18 6.03
N THR A 41 -20.08 -0.96 6.71
CA THR A 41 -19.30 -1.27 7.92
C THR A 41 -17.80 -1.31 7.61
N LYS A 42 -17.42 -1.95 6.53
CA LYS A 42 -16.01 -2.00 6.09
C LYS A 42 -15.50 -0.62 5.67
N TRP A 43 -16.33 0.17 5.02
CA TRP A 43 -15.98 1.56 4.67
C TRP A 43 -15.78 2.44 5.92
N VAL A 44 -16.57 2.27 6.97
CA VAL A 44 -16.38 2.96 8.26
C VAL A 44 -15.05 2.54 8.90
N LYS A 45 -14.76 1.24 8.96
CA LYS A 45 -13.46 0.75 9.47
C LYS A 45 -12.28 1.31 8.68
N TYR A 46 -12.40 1.37 7.36
CA TYR A 46 -11.38 1.98 6.50
C TYR A 46 -11.19 3.47 6.81
N GLY A 47 -12.29 4.24 6.89
CA GLY A 47 -12.26 5.67 7.22
C GLY A 47 -11.61 5.94 8.59
N ASN A 48 -11.99 5.18 9.62
CA ASN A 48 -11.36 5.28 10.94
C ASN A 48 -9.86 4.93 10.90
N SER A 49 -9.47 3.91 10.18
CA SER A 49 -8.06 3.53 10.03
C SER A 49 -7.25 4.59 9.28
N LEU A 50 -7.84 5.21 8.26
CA LEU A 50 -7.23 6.33 7.55
C LEU A 50 -7.08 7.55 8.47
N MET A 51 -8.12 7.87 9.25
CA MET A 51 -8.07 8.94 10.25
C MET A 51 -6.95 8.70 11.28
N LEU A 52 -6.84 7.50 11.81
CA LEU A 52 -5.76 7.11 12.73
C LEU A 52 -4.38 7.27 12.08
N ARG A 53 -4.22 6.81 10.84
CA ARG A 53 -2.98 6.95 10.08
C ARG A 53 -2.58 8.40 9.89
N LEU A 54 -3.52 9.27 9.53
CA LEU A 54 -3.26 10.71 9.38
C LEU A 54 -2.91 11.36 10.73
N ALA A 55 -3.60 10.98 11.81
CA ALA A 55 -3.30 11.46 13.15
C ALA A 55 -1.86 11.10 13.55
N MET A 56 -1.41 9.87 13.29
CA MET A 56 -0.02 9.46 13.57
C MET A 56 1.01 10.24 12.73
N ARG A 57 0.65 10.69 11.53
CA ARG A 57 1.55 11.51 10.70
C ARG A 57 1.76 12.92 11.25
N VAL A 58 0.73 13.52 11.82
CA VAL A 58 0.82 14.91 12.35
C VAL A 58 1.29 14.99 13.80
N ARG A 59 1.52 13.87 14.48
CA ARG A 59 1.81 13.81 15.92
C ARG A 59 2.98 14.68 16.40
N PHE A 60 3.98 14.89 15.55
CA PHE A 60 5.13 15.73 15.88
C PHE A 60 4.92 17.20 15.51
N ALA A 61 3.98 17.49 14.62
CA ALA A 61 3.66 18.84 14.20
C ALA A 61 2.55 19.47 15.05
N ASP A 62 1.56 18.66 15.48
CA ASP A 62 0.42 19.07 16.31
C ASP A 62 -0.06 17.85 17.13
N ALA A 63 0.47 17.70 18.32
CA ALA A 63 0.18 16.56 19.19
C ALA A 63 -1.28 16.54 19.68
N GLU A 64 -1.87 17.70 19.91
CA GLU A 64 -3.28 17.80 20.36
C GLU A 64 -4.25 17.40 19.25
N LEU A 65 -4.01 17.88 18.03
CA LEU A 65 -4.77 17.48 16.85
C LEU A 65 -4.66 15.97 16.63
N ALA A 66 -3.46 15.43 16.70
CA ALA A 66 -3.20 14.00 16.56
C ALA A 66 -3.95 13.18 17.61
N LYS A 67 -3.86 13.56 18.89
CA LYS A 67 -4.55 12.88 19.99
C LYS A 67 -6.06 12.90 19.81
N LYS A 68 -6.63 14.05 19.45
CA LYS A 68 -8.06 14.21 19.20
C LYS A 68 -8.57 13.18 18.20
N TYR A 69 -7.99 13.15 17.01
CA TYR A 69 -8.48 12.30 15.91
C TYR A 69 -8.07 10.83 16.05
N ALA A 70 -6.94 10.55 16.65
CA ALA A 70 -6.58 9.17 16.98
C ALA A 70 -7.58 8.56 17.99
N THR A 71 -7.93 9.31 19.03
CA THR A 71 -8.92 8.88 20.03
C THR A 71 -10.30 8.70 19.40
N GLN A 72 -10.72 9.62 18.54
CA GLN A 72 -11.99 9.52 17.81
C GLN A 72 -12.04 8.25 16.96
N ALA A 73 -10.98 7.95 16.20
CA ALA A 73 -10.93 6.79 15.34
C ALA A 73 -10.95 5.46 16.10
N VAL A 74 -10.17 5.35 17.17
CA VAL A 74 -10.03 4.10 17.93
C VAL A 74 -11.27 3.80 18.79
N ASN A 75 -11.91 4.83 19.33
CA ASN A 75 -13.09 4.68 20.20
C ASN A 75 -14.42 4.65 19.41
N HIS A 76 -14.39 4.68 18.10
CA HIS A 76 -15.58 4.57 17.28
C HIS A 76 -16.27 3.21 17.48
N SER A 77 -17.61 3.18 17.56
CA SER A 77 -18.40 1.97 17.82
C SER A 77 -18.11 0.81 16.87
N ILE A 78 -17.90 1.10 15.60
CA ILE A 78 -17.54 0.10 14.57
C ILE A 78 -16.03 -0.22 14.59
N GLY A 79 -15.20 0.70 15.08
CA GLY A 79 -13.77 0.55 15.23
C GLY A 79 -12.96 0.76 13.95
N VAL A 80 -11.72 0.30 14.01
CA VAL A 80 -10.73 0.34 12.90
C VAL A 80 -10.58 -1.03 12.25
N MET A 81 -9.85 -1.11 11.15
CA MET A 81 -9.48 -2.37 10.50
C MET A 81 -8.57 -3.20 11.40
N THR A 82 -8.96 -4.43 11.71
CA THR A 82 -8.20 -5.34 12.59
C THR A 82 -8.04 -6.74 12.01
N ALA A 83 -8.80 -7.10 10.99
CA ALA A 83 -8.79 -8.40 10.37
C ALA A 83 -8.28 -8.34 8.92
N LYS A 84 -7.81 -9.47 8.40
CA LYS A 84 -7.41 -9.58 6.99
C LYS A 84 -8.56 -9.22 6.03
N ASP A 85 -9.78 -9.60 6.40
CA ASP A 85 -10.97 -9.35 5.58
C ASP A 85 -11.44 -7.89 5.59
N ASP A 86 -10.87 -7.06 6.45
CA ASP A 86 -11.08 -5.61 6.44
C ASP A 86 -10.21 -4.90 5.37
N ALA A 87 -9.26 -5.61 4.75
CA ALA A 87 -8.35 -5.01 3.79
C ALA A 87 -9.09 -4.41 2.58
N ALA A 88 -8.77 -3.15 2.26
CA ALA A 88 -9.29 -2.49 1.06
C ALA A 88 -8.57 -3.04 -0.17
N GLN A 89 -9.23 -3.93 -0.90
CA GLN A 89 -8.70 -4.55 -2.09
C GLN A 89 -9.66 -4.32 -3.26
N MET A 90 -9.17 -3.72 -4.32
CA MET A 90 -9.97 -3.59 -5.54
C MET A 90 -10.16 -4.97 -6.16
N SER A 91 -11.41 -5.33 -6.39
CA SER A 91 -11.81 -6.50 -7.17
C SER A 91 -12.21 -6.07 -8.59
N GLN A 92 -12.20 -7.03 -9.52
CA GLN A 92 -12.82 -6.81 -10.81
C GLN A 92 -14.33 -6.68 -10.60
N GLY A 93 -14.84 -5.45 -10.65
CA GLY A 93 -16.28 -5.21 -10.61
C GLY A 93 -16.98 -5.63 -11.91
N ALA A 94 -18.30 -5.60 -11.89
CA ALA A 94 -19.11 -5.93 -13.06
C ALA A 94 -18.73 -5.06 -14.28
N GLY A 95 -18.13 -5.68 -15.29
CA GLY A 95 -17.71 -5.03 -16.53
C GLY A 95 -16.46 -4.15 -16.45
N MET A 96 -15.72 -4.19 -15.34
CA MET A 96 -14.47 -3.44 -15.19
C MET A 96 -13.30 -4.39 -14.99
N THR A 97 -12.25 -4.20 -15.79
CA THR A 97 -10.96 -4.87 -15.62
C THR A 97 -9.95 -3.86 -15.06
N PHE A 98 -9.51 -4.07 -13.85
CA PHE A 98 -8.41 -3.26 -13.30
C PHE A 98 -7.09 -3.98 -13.54
N ARG A 99 -6.12 -3.24 -14.07
CA ARG A 99 -4.77 -3.73 -14.27
C ARG A 99 -3.85 -3.08 -13.25
N ASN A 100 -3.05 -3.90 -12.59
CA ASN A 100 -1.96 -3.39 -11.76
C ASN A 100 -0.83 -2.90 -12.67
N ASN A 101 -0.60 -1.59 -12.74
CA ASN A 101 0.46 -1.01 -13.56
C ASN A 101 1.85 -1.47 -13.14
N ILE A 102 2.07 -1.75 -11.86
CA ILE A 102 3.37 -2.27 -11.36
C ILE A 102 3.64 -3.65 -11.95
N GLU A 103 2.64 -4.53 -12.00
CA GLU A 103 2.74 -5.83 -12.64
C GLU A 103 3.10 -5.68 -14.12
N TRP A 104 2.46 -4.76 -14.82
CA TRP A 104 2.72 -4.54 -16.23
C TRP A 104 4.12 -3.99 -16.49
N LEU A 105 4.54 -2.99 -15.73
CA LEU A 105 5.89 -2.41 -15.82
C LEU A 105 6.97 -3.42 -15.48
N ALA A 106 6.76 -4.24 -14.46
CA ALA A 106 7.72 -5.26 -14.04
C ALA A 106 7.75 -6.46 -14.98
N GLY A 107 6.59 -6.97 -15.39
CA GLY A 107 6.47 -8.17 -16.22
C GLY A 107 6.70 -7.89 -17.71
N ASN A 108 5.91 -6.99 -18.31
CA ASN A 108 5.92 -6.80 -19.76
C ASN A 108 7.06 -5.90 -20.25
N TYR A 109 7.34 -4.81 -19.50
CA TYR A 109 8.39 -3.85 -19.87
C TYR A 109 9.72 -4.10 -19.18
N ASN A 110 9.74 -4.93 -18.14
CA ASN A 110 10.95 -5.22 -17.37
C ASN A 110 11.64 -3.96 -16.80
N GLU A 111 10.85 -2.95 -16.44
CA GLU A 111 11.33 -1.62 -16.00
C GLU A 111 11.35 -1.42 -14.49
N ALA A 112 10.61 -2.24 -13.73
CA ALA A 112 10.57 -2.12 -12.28
C ALA A 112 11.77 -2.83 -11.62
N ARG A 113 12.39 -2.15 -10.67
CA ARG A 113 13.52 -2.67 -9.86
C ARG A 113 13.30 -2.34 -8.39
N MET A 114 13.94 -3.11 -7.52
CA MET A 114 13.96 -2.84 -6.09
C MET A 114 14.68 -1.52 -5.80
N GLY A 115 14.04 -0.61 -5.08
CA GLY A 115 14.66 0.65 -4.67
C GLY A 115 15.57 0.49 -3.45
N SER A 116 16.63 1.29 -3.35
CA SER A 116 17.61 1.21 -2.26
C SER A 116 17.00 1.43 -0.87
N SER A 117 15.97 2.26 -0.75
CA SER A 117 15.32 2.52 0.55
C SER A 117 14.68 1.26 1.13
N ILE A 118 13.84 0.57 0.37
CA ILE A 118 13.21 -0.67 0.84
C ILE A 118 14.24 -1.78 1.04
N PHE A 119 15.25 -1.85 0.17
CA PHE A 119 16.34 -2.81 0.27
C PHE A 119 17.09 -2.68 1.60
N SER A 120 17.47 -1.45 1.98
CA SER A 120 18.22 -1.20 3.22
C SER A 120 17.44 -1.65 4.47
N TYR A 121 16.13 -1.46 4.49
CA TYR A 121 15.29 -1.95 5.58
C TYR A 121 15.18 -3.47 5.59
N LEU A 122 14.85 -4.08 4.44
CA LEU A 122 14.65 -5.53 4.37
C LEU A 122 15.94 -6.31 4.68
N MET A 123 17.09 -5.82 4.18
CA MET A 123 18.38 -6.43 4.47
C MET A 123 18.86 -6.14 5.89
N GLY A 124 18.75 -4.89 6.35
CA GLY A 124 19.26 -4.49 7.65
C GLY A 124 18.52 -5.13 8.84
N TYR A 125 17.26 -5.50 8.65
CA TYR A 125 16.47 -6.21 9.65
C TYR A 125 16.36 -7.71 9.41
N GLU A 126 17.06 -8.25 8.40
CA GLU A 126 16.95 -9.66 7.99
C GLU A 126 15.47 -10.07 7.76
N ASP A 127 14.69 -9.17 7.15
CA ASP A 127 13.25 -9.31 7.00
C ASP A 127 12.92 -10.44 6.02
N PRO A 128 12.18 -11.49 6.43
CA PRO A 128 11.84 -12.62 5.56
C PRO A 128 11.01 -12.24 4.34
N ARG A 129 10.40 -11.07 4.32
CA ARG A 129 9.64 -10.56 3.18
C ARG A 129 10.52 -10.21 1.97
N LEU A 130 11.84 -10.08 2.14
CA LEU A 130 12.73 -9.79 1.02
C LEU A 130 12.55 -10.76 -0.14
N SER A 131 12.64 -12.06 0.12
CA SER A 131 12.47 -13.11 -0.89
C SER A 131 11.04 -13.27 -1.39
N VAL A 132 10.06 -12.80 -0.64
CA VAL A 132 8.65 -12.79 -1.06
C VAL A 132 8.38 -11.65 -2.04
N TYR A 133 8.95 -10.47 -1.79
CA TYR A 133 8.69 -9.28 -2.59
C TYR A 133 9.58 -9.15 -3.81
N PHE A 134 10.79 -9.69 -3.75
CA PHE A 134 11.80 -9.50 -4.79
C PHE A 134 12.48 -10.80 -5.16
N LEU A 135 12.86 -10.88 -6.44
CA LEU A 135 13.75 -11.91 -6.93
C LEU A 135 15.20 -11.50 -6.70
N PRO A 136 16.14 -12.43 -6.49
CA PRO A 136 17.56 -12.12 -6.57
C PRO A 136 17.93 -11.45 -7.90
N MET A 137 19.05 -10.75 -7.92
CA MET A 137 19.56 -10.16 -9.17
C MET A 137 19.74 -11.23 -10.24
N ASP A 138 19.61 -10.88 -11.52
CA ASP A 138 19.59 -11.85 -12.63
C ASP A 138 20.96 -12.04 -13.32
N GLY A 139 22.01 -12.12 -12.54
CA GLY A 139 23.25 -12.78 -13.01
C GLY A 139 24.24 -11.99 -13.82
N ASN A 140 24.01 -10.74 -14.17
CA ASN A 140 25.03 -9.91 -14.81
C ASN A 140 25.61 -8.91 -13.80
N ALA A 141 26.83 -9.18 -13.41
CA ALA A 141 27.62 -8.38 -12.49
C ALA A 141 27.85 -6.95 -13.00
N SER A 142 26.98 -6.02 -12.62
CA SER A 142 27.14 -4.62 -12.99
C SER A 142 27.77 -3.79 -11.86
N TYR A 143 28.02 -4.36 -10.69
CA TYR A 143 28.54 -3.66 -9.50
C TYR A 143 29.69 -4.37 -8.80
N GLY A 144 30.56 -5.06 -9.54
CA GLY A 144 31.66 -5.79 -8.92
C GLY A 144 31.23 -7.05 -8.16
N VAL A 145 30.02 -7.52 -8.38
CA VAL A 145 29.58 -8.86 -7.96
C VAL A 145 30.03 -9.82 -9.06
N GLU A 146 31.03 -10.64 -8.77
CA GLU A 146 31.73 -11.45 -9.77
C GLU A 146 30.87 -12.58 -10.36
N ALA A 147 29.84 -13.04 -9.66
CA ALA A 147 28.95 -14.08 -10.16
C ALA A 147 27.55 -13.97 -9.51
N PHE A 148 26.54 -14.36 -10.28
CA PHE A 148 25.20 -14.59 -9.80
C PHE A 148 25.15 -15.90 -9.00
N ASP A 149 24.82 -15.80 -7.73
CA ASP A 149 24.72 -16.94 -6.80
C ASP A 149 23.27 -17.41 -6.57
N GLY A 150 22.29 -16.76 -7.20
CA GLY A 150 20.85 -17.03 -6.99
C GLY A 150 20.30 -16.54 -5.66
N LYS A 151 21.13 -15.86 -4.86
CA LYS A 151 20.78 -15.41 -3.50
C LYS A 151 21.06 -13.92 -3.28
N THR A 152 21.91 -13.33 -4.10
CA THR A 152 22.32 -11.93 -3.96
C THR A 152 21.22 -10.98 -4.40
N TYR A 153 20.92 -10.00 -3.57
CA TYR A 153 19.97 -8.93 -3.88
C TYR A 153 20.72 -7.61 -4.08
N GLN A 154 20.28 -6.85 -5.09
CA GLN A 154 20.79 -5.51 -5.36
C GLN A 154 19.64 -4.55 -5.68
N ALA A 155 19.81 -3.30 -5.31
CA ALA A 155 18.80 -2.28 -5.48
C ALA A 155 19.29 -1.10 -6.32
N VAL A 156 18.35 -0.37 -6.92
CA VAL A 156 18.62 0.86 -7.65
C VAL A 156 18.61 2.04 -6.67
N PRO A 157 19.64 2.91 -6.68
CA PRO A 157 19.64 4.14 -5.88
C PRO A 157 18.49 5.07 -6.26
N ALA A 158 17.91 5.77 -5.28
CA ALA A 158 16.92 6.79 -5.54
C ALA A 158 17.51 7.95 -6.37
N GLY A 159 16.71 8.51 -7.28
CA GLY A 159 17.11 9.62 -8.12
C GLY A 159 17.88 9.23 -9.38
N HIS A 160 18.08 7.97 -9.66
CA HIS A 160 18.65 7.52 -10.92
C HIS A 160 17.63 7.63 -12.06
N ALA A 161 17.97 8.35 -13.10
CA ALA A 161 17.02 8.72 -14.16
C ALA A 161 16.65 7.58 -15.13
N ASN A 162 17.40 6.49 -15.15
CA ASN A 162 17.20 5.42 -16.13
C ASN A 162 17.50 4.03 -15.55
N ALA A 163 16.44 3.31 -15.19
CA ALA A 163 16.53 1.94 -14.70
C ALA A 163 17.02 0.93 -15.77
N GLN A 164 17.02 1.32 -17.04
CA GLN A 164 17.57 0.52 -18.15
C GLN A 164 19.07 0.76 -18.37
N ASN A 165 19.67 1.65 -17.58
CA ASN A 165 21.12 1.79 -17.61
C ASN A 165 21.76 0.41 -17.37
N ASP A 166 22.76 0.07 -18.16
CA ASP A 166 23.43 -1.23 -18.11
C ASP A 166 23.92 -1.65 -16.73
N ILE A 167 24.19 -0.66 -15.87
CA ILE A 167 24.57 -0.89 -14.47
C ILE A 167 23.42 -1.46 -13.63
N TYR A 168 22.17 -1.02 -13.86
CA TYR A 168 21.04 -1.33 -12.97
C TYR A 168 20.06 -2.37 -13.53
N LYS A 169 20.20 -2.75 -14.80
CA LYS A 169 19.24 -3.67 -15.44
C LYS A 169 19.19 -5.05 -14.80
N SER A 170 20.28 -5.49 -14.19
CA SER A 170 20.39 -6.76 -13.47
C SER A 170 19.97 -6.70 -12.01
N CYS A 171 19.67 -5.52 -11.45
CA CYS A 171 19.19 -5.39 -10.08
C CYS A 171 17.90 -6.17 -9.85
N SER A 172 17.67 -6.52 -8.59
CA SER A 172 16.54 -7.32 -8.14
C SER A 172 15.20 -6.74 -8.60
N LYS A 173 14.37 -7.61 -9.14
CA LYS A 173 13.04 -7.29 -9.69
C LYS A 173 11.95 -7.65 -8.70
N PRO A 174 10.76 -7.02 -8.79
CA PRO A 174 9.60 -7.50 -8.06
C PRO A 174 9.31 -8.96 -8.38
N ASN A 175 9.01 -9.75 -7.36
CA ASN A 175 8.61 -11.15 -7.49
C ASN A 175 7.13 -11.21 -7.88
N ILE A 176 6.84 -11.02 -9.15
CA ILE A 176 5.48 -11.06 -9.69
C ILE A 176 5.24 -12.45 -10.25
N GLN A 177 4.36 -13.18 -9.59
CA GLN A 177 3.87 -14.44 -10.11
C GLN A 177 2.74 -14.15 -11.09
N SER A 178 2.96 -14.42 -12.37
CA SER A 178 1.94 -14.31 -13.40
C SER A 178 0.78 -15.26 -13.07
N GLY A 179 -0.43 -14.74 -12.99
CA GLY A 179 -1.64 -15.55 -12.84
C GLY A 179 -2.24 -15.62 -11.42
N THR A 180 -1.73 -14.86 -10.46
CA THR A 180 -2.45 -14.60 -9.21
C THR A 180 -3.39 -13.39 -9.43
N PRO A 181 -4.71 -13.55 -9.20
CA PRO A 181 -5.67 -12.47 -9.31
C PRO A 181 -5.45 -11.38 -8.26
#